data_00f7e7cef76b1a98c7ef1b7f42a698e2
#
_entry.id   00f7e7cef76b1a98c7ef1b7f42a698e2
#
_cell.length_a   1.000
_cell.length_b   1.000
_cell.length_c   1.000
_cell.angle_alpha   90.00
_cell.angle_beta   90.00
_cell.angle_gamma   90.00
#
_symmetry.space_group_name_H-M   'P 1'
#
loop_
_entity.id
_entity.type
_entity.pdbx_description
1 polymer ?
#
loop_
_entity_poly.entity_id
_entity_poly.type
_entity_poly.pdbx_seq_one_letter_code
_entity_poly.pdbx_strand_id
1 'polypeptide(L)'
;MKLTEEEILNAGILIVDDQQANIDLLETLLSEAGYINVSTTMNPLEVGPLYRKHHYDLILLDLQMPEMDGFQVMECLKANMENDYLPVIVLTAQPGHKLRALQSGAKDFISKPIDVIEVKTRIHNMLEVRLLYKKLEHYNKVLEETVQERTAELRESEARFRSLTELASDWYWEQDENGKFTRVSGPVLEMLGLQVDSFTDNNAPASVDDTNENAGWNEKERKELQDIIAARQPFIDFSFSRTTPTGNRNFYRVSGTPIFDHSSRFIGYRGIGIQCKEMP
;
A
#
# COMPACT_ATOMS: atom_id res chain seq x y z
N MET A 1 -7.78 -3.79 -16.48
CA MET A 1 -8.77 -2.73 -16.19
C MET A 1 -9.31 -2.27 -17.54
N LYS A 2 -10.54 -2.65 -17.88
CA LYS A 2 -11.17 -2.20 -19.15
C LYS A 2 -12.26 -1.19 -18.80
N LEU A 3 -12.38 -0.14 -19.58
CA LEU A 3 -13.54 0.75 -19.61
C LEU A 3 -14.61 0.12 -20.52
N THR A 4 -15.86 0.33 -20.16
CA THR A 4 -16.98 0.02 -21.05
C THR A 4 -17.29 1.24 -21.91
N GLU A 5 -17.83 1.02 -23.10
CA GLU A 5 -18.30 2.10 -23.97
C GLU A 5 -19.36 2.96 -23.26
N GLU A 6 -20.23 2.33 -22.51
CA GLU A 6 -21.25 3.00 -21.71
C GLU A 6 -20.66 3.96 -20.67
N GLU A 7 -19.55 3.60 -20.01
CA GLU A 7 -18.88 4.51 -19.07
C GLU A 7 -18.34 5.76 -19.77
N ILE A 8 -17.81 5.62 -20.99
CA ILE A 8 -17.29 6.74 -21.78
C ILE A 8 -18.43 7.65 -22.25
N LEU A 9 -19.53 7.08 -22.73
CA LEU A 9 -20.69 7.83 -23.20
C LEU A 9 -21.45 8.55 -22.07
N ASN A 10 -21.33 8.05 -20.84
CA ASN A 10 -21.88 8.66 -19.64
C ASN A 10 -20.99 9.73 -18.99
N ALA A 11 -19.79 9.99 -19.54
CA ALA A 11 -18.88 10.99 -18.99
C ALA A 11 -19.46 12.41 -19.11
N GLY A 12 -19.20 13.24 -18.09
CA GLY A 12 -19.68 14.62 -18.06
C GLY A 12 -18.80 15.53 -18.92
N ILE A 13 -19.40 16.20 -19.90
CA ILE A 13 -18.71 17.12 -20.80
C ILE A 13 -19.27 18.54 -20.61
N LEU A 14 -18.41 19.55 -20.49
CA LEU A 14 -18.78 20.96 -20.49
C LEU A 14 -18.29 21.61 -21.76
N ILE A 15 -19.18 22.27 -22.50
CA ILE A 15 -18.86 23.11 -23.67
C ILE A 15 -18.90 24.57 -23.24
N VAL A 16 -17.85 25.32 -23.57
CA VAL A 16 -17.69 26.73 -23.25
C VAL A 16 -17.34 27.48 -24.55
N ASP A 17 -18.28 28.24 -25.08
CA ASP A 17 -18.10 29.05 -26.28
C ASP A 17 -19.08 30.25 -26.23
N ASP A 18 -18.65 31.45 -26.56
CA ASP A 18 -19.50 32.65 -26.54
C ASP A 18 -20.49 32.73 -27.70
N GLN A 19 -20.42 31.81 -28.67
CA GLN A 19 -21.28 31.76 -29.83
C GLN A 19 -22.24 30.57 -29.76
N GLN A 20 -23.52 30.84 -29.66
CA GLN A 20 -24.55 29.80 -29.57
C GLN A 20 -24.49 28.81 -30.72
N ALA A 21 -24.18 29.28 -31.96
CA ALA A 21 -24.05 28.39 -33.12
C ALA A 21 -22.95 27.33 -32.98
N ASN A 22 -21.84 27.63 -32.30
CA ASN A 22 -20.80 26.65 -32.03
C ASN A 22 -21.21 25.64 -30.97
N ILE A 23 -21.94 26.11 -29.93
CA ILE A 23 -22.54 25.26 -28.90
C ILE A 23 -23.52 24.28 -29.55
N ASP A 24 -24.48 24.76 -30.33
CA ASP A 24 -25.48 23.92 -30.98
C ASP A 24 -24.86 22.85 -31.88
N LEU A 25 -23.82 23.23 -32.62
CA LEU A 25 -23.08 22.30 -33.47
C LEU A 25 -22.43 21.19 -32.62
N LEU A 26 -21.70 21.56 -31.57
CA LEU A 26 -20.98 20.59 -30.69
C LEU A 26 -21.95 19.69 -29.92
N GLU A 27 -23.08 20.25 -29.40
CA GLU A 27 -24.12 19.47 -28.76
C GLU A 27 -24.72 18.44 -29.72
N THR A 28 -25.03 18.86 -30.96
CA THR A 28 -25.55 17.95 -31.99
C THR A 28 -24.56 16.82 -32.27
N LEU A 29 -23.26 17.15 -32.48
CA LEU A 29 -22.24 16.18 -32.76
C LEU A 29 -22.01 15.17 -31.60
N LEU A 30 -22.06 15.63 -30.37
CA LEU A 30 -21.90 14.78 -29.19
C LEU A 30 -23.16 13.91 -28.96
N SER A 31 -24.35 14.47 -29.13
CA SER A 31 -25.60 13.71 -29.04
C SER A 31 -25.66 12.59 -30.09
N GLU A 32 -25.29 12.88 -31.36
CA GLU A 32 -25.20 11.87 -32.41
C GLU A 32 -24.10 10.79 -32.13
N ALA A 33 -23.06 11.15 -31.36
CA ALA A 33 -22.06 10.20 -30.94
C ALA A 33 -22.47 9.37 -29.72
N GLY A 34 -23.65 9.66 -29.13
CA GLY A 34 -24.20 8.92 -27.99
C GLY A 34 -23.84 9.47 -26.61
N TYR A 35 -23.17 10.62 -26.51
CA TYR A 35 -22.90 11.25 -25.22
C TYR A 35 -24.16 11.88 -24.64
N ILE A 36 -24.50 11.58 -23.40
CA ILE A 36 -25.75 11.98 -22.77
C ILE A 36 -25.60 13.06 -21.69
N ASN A 37 -24.41 13.23 -21.13
CA ASN A 37 -24.15 14.18 -20.04
C ASN A 37 -23.37 15.40 -20.55
N VAL A 38 -23.97 16.15 -21.43
CA VAL A 38 -23.38 17.38 -21.99
C VAL A 38 -24.04 18.59 -21.33
N SER A 39 -23.23 19.52 -20.87
CA SER A 39 -23.64 20.83 -20.35
C SER A 39 -22.94 21.93 -21.13
N THR A 40 -23.56 23.10 -21.21
CA THR A 40 -23.04 24.23 -21.98
C THR A 40 -23.09 25.51 -21.17
N THR A 41 -22.16 26.43 -21.45
CA THR A 41 -22.24 27.82 -20.99
C THR A 41 -21.59 28.78 -22.01
N MET A 42 -22.20 29.94 -22.16
CA MET A 42 -21.66 31.06 -22.93
C MET A 42 -20.82 32.01 -22.06
N ASN A 43 -20.87 31.82 -20.75
CA ASN A 43 -20.20 32.69 -19.80
C ASN A 43 -18.94 32.03 -19.22
N PRO A 44 -17.72 32.47 -19.58
CA PRO A 44 -16.48 31.88 -19.07
C PRO A 44 -16.31 31.98 -17.56
N LEU A 45 -16.95 32.96 -16.89
CA LEU A 45 -16.90 33.12 -15.44
C LEU A 45 -17.64 32.01 -14.68
N GLU A 46 -18.58 31.32 -15.33
CA GLU A 46 -19.34 30.22 -14.71
C GLU A 46 -18.60 28.89 -14.71
N VAL A 47 -17.54 28.74 -15.49
CA VAL A 47 -16.81 27.48 -15.66
C VAL A 47 -16.31 26.93 -14.32
N GLY A 48 -15.68 27.75 -13.49
CA GLY A 48 -15.20 27.35 -12.17
C GLY A 48 -16.32 26.88 -11.21
N PRO A 49 -17.37 27.66 -11.01
CA PRO A 49 -18.56 27.25 -10.25
C PRO A 49 -19.23 25.97 -10.78
N LEU A 50 -19.41 25.86 -12.09
CA LEU A 50 -20.02 24.68 -12.73
C LEU A 50 -19.17 23.44 -12.53
N TYR A 51 -17.85 23.56 -12.70
CA TYR A 51 -16.95 22.45 -12.44
C TYR A 51 -17.01 21.95 -10.98
N ARG A 52 -16.96 22.84 -10.01
CA ARG A 52 -17.11 22.46 -8.59
C ARG A 52 -18.41 21.77 -8.25
N LYS A 53 -19.47 22.11 -8.98
CA LYS A 53 -20.81 21.53 -8.76
C LYS A 53 -20.99 20.16 -9.42
N HIS A 54 -20.49 20.01 -10.65
CA HIS A 54 -20.81 18.86 -11.50
C HIS A 54 -19.64 17.92 -11.75
N HIS A 55 -18.38 18.33 -11.47
CA HIS A 55 -17.17 17.53 -11.63
C HIS A 55 -17.05 16.89 -13.03
N TYR A 56 -17.11 17.72 -14.08
CA TYR A 56 -17.00 17.26 -15.47
C TYR A 56 -15.73 16.46 -15.73
N ASP A 57 -15.81 15.57 -16.71
CA ASP A 57 -14.70 14.71 -17.14
C ASP A 57 -13.90 15.30 -18.30
N LEU A 58 -14.48 16.26 -19.03
CA LEU A 58 -13.86 16.97 -20.13
C LEU A 58 -14.45 18.37 -20.26
N ILE A 59 -13.60 19.33 -20.59
CA ILE A 59 -14.04 20.68 -20.99
C ILE A 59 -13.62 20.92 -22.45
N LEU A 60 -14.58 21.31 -23.28
CA LEU A 60 -14.36 21.86 -24.62
C LEU A 60 -14.42 23.38 -24.50
N LEU A 61 -13.32 24.08 -24.74
CA LEU A 61 -13.13 25.48 -24.42
C LEU A 61 -12.75 26.30 -25.64
N ASP A 62 -13.57 27.27 -26.02
CA ASP A 62 -13.13 28.28 -26.97
C ASP A 62 -12.09 29.21 -26.35
N LEU A 63 -11.12 29.63 -27.17
CA LEU A 63 -10.08 30.57 -26.71
C LEU A 63 -10.51 32.02 -26.81
N GLN A 64 -11.33 32.34 -27.79
CA GLN A 64 -11.66 33.72 -28.14
C GLN A 64 -13.04 34.11 -27.65
N MET A 65 -13.13 34.40 -26.37
CA MET A 65 -14.37 34.86 -25.73
C MET A 65 -14.20 36.28 -25.18
N PRO A 66 -15.28 37.10 -25.16
CA PRO A 66 -15.27 38.40 -24.51
C PRO A 66 -15.11 38.24 -22.99
N GLU A 67 -14.69 39.33 -22.32
CA GLU A 67 -14.51 39.45 -20.87
C GLU A 67 -13.39 38.57 -20.29
N MET A 68 -13.37 37.28 -20.56
CA MET A 68 -12.38 36.33 -20.07
C MET A 68 -12.02 35.36 -21.20
N ASP A 69 -10.76 35.35 -21.62
CA ASP A 69 -10.29 34.43 -22.65
C ASP A 69 -10.08 33.01 -22.12
N GLY A 70 -10.02 32.02 -23.03
CA GLY A 70 -9.88 30.61 -22.63
C GLY A 70 -8.56 30.33 -21.88
N PHE A 71 -7.52 31.14 -22.03
CA PHE A 71 -6.28 30.99 -21.27
C PHE A 71 -6.49 31.36 -19.80
N GLN A 72 -7.22 32.43 -19.54
CA GLN A 72 -7.58 32.85 -18.18
C GLN A 72 -8.50 31.83 -17.51
N VAL A 73 -9.44 31.24 -18.25
CA VAL A 73 -10.28 30.12 -17.76
C VAL A 73 -9.40 28.95 -17.33
N MET A 74 -8.43 28.54 -18.13
CA MET A 74 -7.51 27.46 -17.79
C MET A 74 -6.66 27.77 -16.55
N GLU A 75 -6.18 29.01 -16.39
CA GLU A 75 -5.48 29.45 -15.17
C GLU A 75 -6.36 29.37 -13.94
N CYS A 76 -7.60 29.84 -14.03
CA CYS A 76 -8.58 29.74 -12.94
C CYS A 76 -8.90 28.29 -12.58
N LEU A 77 -9.02 27.39 -13.57
CA LEU A 77 -9.22 25.96 -13.31
C LEU A 77 -8.01 25.36 -12.59
N LYS A 78 -6.78 25.64 -13.04
CA LYS A 78 -5.56 25.14 -12.38
C LYS A 78 -5.45 25.59 -10.93
N ALA A 79 -5.77 26.83 -10.62
CA ALA A 79 -5.73 27.37 -9.27
C ALA A 79 -6.72 26.68 -8.30
N ASN A 80 -7.80 26.10 -8.84
CA ASN A 80 -8.85 25.46 -8.07
C ASN A 80 -8.77 23.91 -8.05
N MET A 81 -7.77 23.35 -8.73
CA MET A 81 -7.62 21.89 -8.93
C MET A 81 -6.31 21.42 -8.29
N GLU A 82 -6.27 21.29 -6.97
CA GLU A 82 -5.18 20.61 -6.28
C GLU A 82 -5.29 19.10 -6.56
N ASN A 83 -4.50 18.61 -7.52
CA ASN A 83 -4.32 17.18 -7.88
C ASN A 83 -5.38 16.49 -8.76
N ASP A 84 -6.38 17.19 -9.31
CA ASP A 84 -7.32 16.51 -10.23
C ASP A 84 -6.86 16.65 -11.70
N TYR A 85 -6.80 15.53 -12.44
CA TYR A 85 -6.50 15.49 -13.87
C TYR A 85 -7.77 15.77 -14.68
N LEU A 86 -8.13 17.06 -14.87
CA LEU A 86 -9.21 17.45 -15.77
C LEU A 86 -8.65 17.79 -17.16
N PRO A 87 -8.97 17.04 -18.21
CA PRO A 87 -8.57 17.41 -19.55
C PRO A 87 -9.41 18.58 -20.11
N VAL A 88 -8.71 19.53 -20.71
CA VAL A 88 -9.32 20.62 -21.47
C VAL A 88 -8.88 20.48 -22.94
N ILE A 89 -9.83 20.38 -23.86
CA ILE A 89 -9.60 20.47 -25.29
C ILE A 89 -9.98 21.88 -25.74
N VAL A 90 -9.03 22.56 -26.35
CA VAL A 90 -9.22 23.93 -26.79
C VAL A 90 -9.70 23.98 -28.24
N LEU A 91 -10.70 24.80 -28.52
CA LEU A 91 -11.18 25.11 -29.86
C LEU A 91 -10.54 26.42 -30.35
N THR A 92 -9.91 26.44 -31.54
CA THR A 92 -9.24 27.62 -32.03
C THR A 92 -9.24 27.73 -33.55
N ALA A 93 -9.45 28.94 -34.05
CA ALA A 93 -9.27 29.26 -35.48
C ALA A 93 -7.85 29.66 -35.81
N GLN A 94 -7.02 29.99 -34.83
CA GLN A 94 -5.68 30.54 -35.04
C GLN A 94 -4.57 29.51 -34.84
N PRO A 95 -3.76 29.21 -35.88
CA PRO A 95 -2.66 28.24 -35.78
C PRO A 95 -1.61 28.60 -34.71
N GLY A 96 -1.36 29.88 -34.48
CA GLY A 96 -0.38 30.36 -33.49
C GLY A 96 -0.80 30.12 -32.03
N HIS A 97 -2.10 29.92 -31.72
CA HIS A 97 -2.57 29.67 -30.41
C HIS A 97 -2.41 28.21 -29.95
N LYS A 98 -2.22 27.27 -30.86
CA LYS A 98 -2.12 25.83 -30.54
C LYS A 98 -1.00 25.52 -29.57
N LEU A 99 0.21 25.96 -29.85
CA LEU A 99 1.37 25.73 -28.98
C LEU A 99 1.20 26.40 -27.62
N ARG A 100 0.72 27.65 -27.63
CA ARG A 100 0.46 28.38 -26.41
C ARG A 100 -0.61 27.69 -25.52
N ALA A 101 -1.68 27.17 -26.14
CA ALA A 101 -2.73 26.44 -25.40
C ALA A 101 -2.18 25.19 -24.69
N LEU A 102 -1.38 24.39 -25.38
CA LEU A 102 -0.72 23.22 -24.79
C LEU A 102 0.24 23.59 -23.66
N GLN A 103 1.04 24.65 -23.84
CA GLN A 103 1.92 25.19 -22.78
C GLN A 103 1.14 25.73 -21.58
N SER A 104 -0.04 26.29 -21.81
CA SER A 104 -0.94 26.75 -20.76
C SER A 104 -1.70 25.63 -20.03
N GLY A 105 -1.61 24.38 -20.54
CA GLY A 105 -2.12 23.19 -19.90
C GLY A 105 -3.31 22.53 -20.54
N ALA A 106 -3.75 23.00 -21.73
CA ALA A 106 -4.67 22.24 -22.54
C ALA A 106 -4.06 20.87 -22.87
N LYS A 107 -4.86 19.84 -22.88
CA LYS A 107 -4.39 18.49 -23.19
C LYS A 107 -4.41 18.20 -24.69
N ASP A 108 -5.27 18.89 -25.41
CA ASP A 108 -5.36 18.83 -26.87
C ASP A 108 -6.02 20.09 -27.43
N PHE A 109 -6.07 20.20 -28.74
CA PHE A 109 -6.74 21.29 -29.45
C PHE A 109 -7.49 20.76 -30.68
N ILE A 110 -8.54 21.46 -31.05
CA ILE A 110 -9.32 21.24 -32.27
C ILE A 110 -9.30 22.53 -33.09
N SER A 111 -9.01 22.42 -34.40
CA SER A 111 -8.99 23.57 -35.29
C SER A 111 -10.37 23.89 -35.81
N LYS A 112 -10.76 25.18 -35.83
CA LYS A 112 -11.93 25.63 -36.56
C LYS A 112 -11.54 25.89 -38.05
N PRO A 113 -12.28 25.44 -39.10
CA PRO A 113 -13.60 24.81 -39.01
C PRO A 113 -13.53 23.39 -38.44
N ILE A 114 -14.58 23.00 -37.70
CA ILE A 114 -14.66 21.74 -36.97
C ILE A 114 -14.81 20.56 -37.95
N ASP A 115 -13.88 19.61 -37.89
CA ASP A 115 -14.01 18.29 -38.51
C ASP A 115 -14.67 17.31 -37.55
N VAL A 116 -15.81 16.74 -37.96
CA VAL A 116 -16.63 15.85 -37.13
C VAL A 116 -15.89 14.62 -36.67
N ILE A 117 -15.09 14.01 -37.54
CA ILE A 117 -14.34 12.78 -37.23
C ILE A 117 -13.22 13.10 -36.25
N GLU A 118 -12.50 14.21 -36.49
CA GLU A 118 -11.44 14.67 -35.58
C GLU A 118 -11.99 14.92 -34.17
N VAL A 119 -13.09 15.66 -34.05
CA VAL A 119 -13.72 15.98 -32.74
C VAL A 119 -14.13 14.73 -31.99
N LYS A 120 -14.90 13.85 -32.63
CA LYS A 120 -15.38 12.59 -32.01
C LYS A 120 -14.19 11.74 -31.52
N THR A 121 -13.16 11.59 -32.34
CA THR A 121 -11.99 10.79 -31.98
C THR A 121 -11.20 11.38 -30.82
N ARG A 122 -10.93 12.71 -30.81
CA ARG A 122 -10.18 13.38 -29.75
C ARG A 122 -10.91 13.35 -28.42
N ILE A 123 -12.23 13.61 -28.43
CA ILE A 123 -13.07 13.56 -27.24
C ILE A 123 -13.09 12.16 -26.65
N HIS A 124 -13.32 11.14 -27.48
CA HIS A 124 -13.35 9.74 -27.05
C HIS A 124 -12.02 9.33 -26.39
N ASN A 125 -10.91 9.56 -27.05
CA ASN A 125 -9.58 9.23 -26.52
C ASN A 125 -9.28 9.96 -25.21
N MET A 126 -9.68 11.24 -25.12
CA MET A 126 -9.43 12.05 -23.94
C MET A 126 -10.25 11.59 -22.75
N LEU A 127 -11.51 11.24 -22.98
CA LEU A 127 -12.40 10.67 -21.95
C LEU A 127 -11.92 9.29 -21.49
N GLU A 128 -11.47 8.44 -22.40
CA GLU A 128 -10.87 7.16 -22.04
C GLU A 128 -9.70 7.34 -21.07
N VAL A 129 -8.77 8.24 -21.38
CA VAL A 129 -7.64 8.55 -20.49
C VAL A 129 -8.13 9.10 -19.15
N ARG A 130 -9.08 10.04 -19.15
CA ARG A 130 -9.62 10.64 -17.92
C ARG A 130 -10.26 9.59 -17.00
N LEU A 131 -11.09 8.73 -17.55
CA LEU A 131 -11.78 7.71 -16.77
C LEU A 131 -10.83 6.62 -16.25
N LEU A 132 -9.77 6.29 -17.00
CA LEU A 132 -8.71 5.42 -16.52
C LEU A 132 -7.96 6.05 -15.34
N TYR A 133 -7.68 7.35 -15.39
CA TYR A 133 -7.09 8.08 -14.27
C TYR A 133 -7.98 8.03 -13.03
N LYS A 134 -9.27 8.33 -13.16
CA LYS A 134 -10.23 8.24 -12.04
C LYS A 134 -10.28 6.83 -11.42
N LYS A 135 -10.30 5.80 -12.27
CA LYS A 135 -10.26 4.41 -11.79
C LYS A 135 -8.96 4.13 -11.02
N LEU A 136 -7.82 4.58 -11.55
CA LEU A 136 -6.53 4.38 -10.89
C LEU A 136 -6.46 5.06 -9.51
N GLU A 137 -6.92 6.31 -9.42
CA GLU A 137 -7.01 7.03 -8.13
C GLU A 137 -7.90 6.31 -7.12
N HIS A 138 -9.07 5.87 -7.58
CA HIS A 138 -9.98 5.10 -6.73
C HIS A 138 -9.33 3.80 -6.22
N TYR A 139 -8.66 3.04 -7.10
CA TYR A 139 -7.98 1.81 -6.70
C TYR A 139 -6.82 2.06 -5.73
N ASN A 140 -6.04 3.11 -5.96
CA ASN A 140 -4.96 3.48 -5.05
C ASN A 140 -5.50 3.80 -3.66
N LYS A 141 -6.58 4.58 -3.57
CA LYS A 141 -7.24 4.90 -2.31
C LYS A 141 -7.72 3.65 -1.57
N VAL A 142 -8.44 2.77 -2.26
CA VAL A 142 -8.93 1.50 -1.68
C VAL A 142 -7.77 0.60 -1.25
N LEU A 143 -6.68 0.57 -2.02
CA LEU A 143 -5.49 -0.21 -1.67
C LEU A 143 -4.82 0.34 -0.41
N GLU A 144 -4.66 1.67 -0.30
CA GLU A 144 -4.10 2.31 0.88
C GLU A 144 -4.94 2.02 2.14
N GLU A 145 -6.27 2.16 2.04
CA GLU A 145 -7.19 1.83 3.13
C GLU A 145 -7.07 0.36 3.54
N THR A 146 -7.04 -0.56 2.56
CA THR A 146 -6.89 -2.00 2.80
C THR A 146 -5.55 -2.33 3.47
N VAL A 147 -4.44 -1.71 3.02
CA VAL A 147 -3.11 -1.91 3.62
C VAL A 147 -3.09 -1.42 5.07
N GLN A 148 -3.69 -0.27 5.35
CA GLN A 148 -3.79 0.25 6.72
C GLN A 148 -4.58 -0.69 7.63
N GLU A 149 -5.75 -1.16 7.17
CA GLU A 149 -6.59 -2.10 7.90
C GLU A 149 -5.87 -3.41 8.20
N ARG A 150 -5.26 -4.03 7.18
CA ARG A 150 -4.51 -5.28 7.35
C ARG A 150 -3.28 -5.14 8.25
N THR A 151 -2.62 -3.98 8.18
CA THR A 151 -1.48 -3.70 9.06
C THR A 151 -1.93 -3.55 10.52
N ALA A 152 -3.08 -2.92 10.77
CA ALA A 152 -3.65 -2.80 12.10
C ALA A 152 -4.09 -4.17 12.66
N GLU A 153 -4.80 -4.99 11.88
CA GLU A 153 -5.18 -6.35 12.24
C GLU A 153 -3.97 -7.23 12.59
N LEU A 154 -2.92 -7.15 11.77
CA LEU A 154 -1.69 -7.92 11.99
C LEU A 154 -1.01 -7.50 13.31
N ARG A 155 -0.89 -6.20 13.56
CA ARG A 155 -0.32 -5.68 14.82
C ARG A 155 -1.12 -6.13 16.05
N GLU A 156 -2.44 -6.08 15.96
CA GLU A 156 -3.31 -6.54 17.04
C GLU A 156 -3.15 -8.05 17.28
N SER A 157 -3.11 -8.85 16.21
CA SER A 157 -2.90 -10.29 16.29
C SER A 157 -1.53 -10.63 16.90
N GLU A 158 -0.46 -9.92 16.47
CA GLU A 158 0.89 -10.09 17.05
C GLU A 158 0.94 -9.71 18.53
N ALA A 159 0.29 -8.60 18.91
CA ALA A 159 0.23 -8.17 20.31
C ALA A 159 -0.53 -9.18 21.16
N ARG A 160 -1.66 -9.70 20.66
CA ARG A 160 -2.45 -10.73 21.33
C ARG A 160 -1.66 -12.02 21.48
N PHE A 161 -0.98 -12.46 20.42
CA PHE A 161 -0.13 -13.65 20.46
C PHE A 161 1.01 -13.49 21.47
N ARG A 162 1.68 -12.32 21.47
CA ARG A 162 2.73 -12.01 22.44
C ARG A 162 2.23 -12.06 23.87
N SER A 163 1.10 -11.42 24.16
CA SER A 163 0.51 -11.42 25.49
C SER A 163 0.12 -12.83 25.96
N LEU A 164 -0.45 -13.66 25.09
CA LEU A 164 -0.78 -15.05 25.40
C LEU A 164 0.49 -15.88 25.68
N THR A 165 1.56 -15.67 24.92
CA THR A 165 2.83 -16.37 25.14
C THR A 165 3.47 -15.98 26.46
N GLU A 166 3.45 -14.68 26.81
CA GLU A 166 3.95 -14.16 28.10
C GLU A 166 3.15 -14.66 29.30
N LEU A 167 1.84 -14.87 29.14
CA LEU A 167 0.97 -15.41 30.19
C LEU A 167 1.08 -16.92 30.36
N ALA A 168 1.38 -17.64 29.28
CA ALA A 168 1.38 -19.10 29.24
C ALA A 168 2.75 -19.74 29.51
N SER A 169 3.83 -18.95 29.45
CA SER A 169 5.22 -19.46 29.57
C SER A 169 6.12 -18.45 30.26
N ASP A 170 7.15 -18.94 30.98
CA ASP A 170 8.15 -18.08 31.60
C ASP A 170 9.06 -17.45 30.52
N TRP A 171 9.26 -18.12 29.40
CA TRP A 171 10.06 -17.59 28.28
C TRP A 171 9.64 -18.15 26.92
N TYR A 172 10.00 -17.40 25.87
CA TYR A 172 9.89 -17.78 24.46
C TYR A 172 11.26 -17.69 23.80
N TRP A 173 11.56 -18.58 22.85
CA TRP A 173 12.80 -18.61 22.13
C TRP A 173 12.63 -18.99 20.65
N GLU A 174 13.50 -18.44 19.80
CA GLU A 174 13.69 -18.85 18.42
C GLU A 174 15.18 -19.03 18.13
N GLN A 175 15.50 -20.02 17.30
CA GLN A 175 16.84 -20.30 16.80
C GLN A 175 16.81 -20.38 15.27
N ASP A 176 17.93 -20.01 14.65
CA ASP A 176 18.14 -20.23 13.21
C ASP A 176 18.53 -21.70 12.90
N GLU A 177 18.78 -21.97 11.62
CA GLU A 177 19.19 -23.30 11.13
C GLU A 177 20.51 -23.82 11.74
N ASN A 178 21.32 -22.92 12.32
CA ASN A 178 22.61 -23.22 12.96
C ASN A 178 22.49 -23.35 14.49
N GLY A 179 21.27 -23.20 15.04
CA GLY A 179 21.03 -23.23 16.48
C GLY A 179 21.33 -21.92 17.21
N LYS A 180 21.63 -20.82 16.49
CA LYS A 180 21.83 -19.51 17.08
C LYS A 180 20.49 -18.87 17.43
N PHE A 181 20.36 -18.37 18.65
CA PHE A 181 19.16 -17.66 19.09
C PHE A 181 18.96 -16.38 18.28
N THR A 182 17.81 -16.26 17.62
CA THR A 182 17.39 -15.09 16.85
C THR A 182 16.38 -14.24 17.61
N ARG A 183 15.66 -14.86 18.54
CA ARG A 183 14.69 -14.17 19.39
C ARG A 183 14.56 -14.88 20.74
N VAL A 184 14.55 -14.09 21.80
CA VAL A 184 14.32 -14.59 23.17
C VAL A 184 13.50 -13.59 23.96
N SER A 185 12.64 -14.10 24.89
CA SER A 185 11.92 -13.29 25.86
C SER A 185 11.91 -13.97 27.22
N GLY A 186 11.75 -13.21 28.30
CA GLY A 186 11.76 -13.74 29.66
C GLY A 186 13.17 -14.10 30.17
N PRO A 187 13.29 -14.88 31.25
CA PRO A 187 14.55 -15.17 31.95
C PRO A 187 15.44 -16.21 31.23
N VAL A 188 15.30 -16.40 29.93
CA VAL A 188 16.12 -17.34 29.12
C VAL A 188 17.59 -17.11 29.31
N LEU A 189 18.01 -15.88 29.50
CA LEU A 189 19.42 -15.50 29.68
C LEU A 189 20.01 -16.08 30.96
N GLU A 190 19.29 -15.99 32.07
CA GLU A 190 19.69 -16.58 33.33
C GLU A 190 19.70 -18.12 33.23
N MET A 191 18.74 -18.68 32.51
CA MET A 191 18.63 -20.10 32.29
C MET A 191 19.77 -20.65 31.43
N LEU A 192 20.16 -19.93 30.36
CA LEU A 192 21.27 -20.31 29.49
C LEU A 192 22.64 -19.92 30.08
N GLY A 193 22.67 -19.15 31.18
CA GLY A 193 23.90 -18.65 31.82
C GLY A 193 24.54 -17.50 31.04
N LEU A 194 23.80 -16.84 30.21
CA LEU A 194 24.24 -15.67 29.45
C LEU A 194 24.11 -14.41 30.30
N GLN A 195 25.11 -13.54 30.31
CA GLN A 195 25.04 -12.25 31.00
C GLN A 195 24.33 -11.23 30.13
N VAL A 196 23.55 -10.33 30.74
CA VAL A 196 22.67 -9.32 30.05
C VAL A 196 23.49 -8.34 29.19
N ASP A 197 24.80 -8.19 29.44
CA ASP A 197 25.67 -7.28 28.71
C ASP A 197 26.00 -7.71 27.27
N SER A 198 25.50 -8.87 26.84
CA SER A 198 25.74 -9.43 25.49
C SER A 198 24.75 -8.99 24.41
N PHE A 199 23.81 -8.08 24.72
CA PHE A 199 22.82 -7.61 23.76
C PHE A 199 23.19 -6.23 23.19
N THR A 200 23.35 -6.15 21.90
CA THR A 200 23.31 -4.89 21.16
C THR A 200 21.88 -4.55 20.77
N ASP A 201 21.58 -3.27 20.59
CA ASP A 201 20.26 -2.63 20.39
C ASP A 201 19.30 -3.24 19.32
N ASN A 202 19.60 -4.40 18.75
CA ASN A 202 18.82 -5.04 17.68
C ASN A 202 18.27 -6.43 18.05
N ASN A 203 17.97 -6.72 19.31
CA ASN A 203 17.32 -7.97 19.75
C ASN A 203 18.02 -9.29 19.34
N ALA A 204 19.24 -9.30 18.88
CA ALA A 204 20.01 -10.50 18.59
C ALA A 204 21.23 -10.57 19.49
N PRO A 205 21.49 -11.70 20.19
CA PRO A 205 22.69 -11.85 21.01
C PRO A 205 23.97 -11.80 20.14
N ALA A 206 24.94 -10.99 20.57
CA ALA A 206 26.28 -11.07 20.04
C ALA A 206 26.84 -12.47 20.33
N SER A 207 27.69 -12.98 19.45
CA SER A 207 28.32 -14.33 19.55
C SER A 207 28.68 -14.73 20.99
N VAL A 208 28.00 -15.77 21.46
CA VAL A 208 28.23 -16.34 22.78
C VAL A 208 29.58 -17.10 22.74
N ASP A 209 30.44 -16.82 23.69
CA ASP A 209 31.68 -17.63 23.86
C ASP A 209 31.29 -19.07 24.25
N ASP A 210 31.59 -20.02 23.38
CA ASP A 210 31.28 -21.47 23.49
C ASP A 210 31.68 -22.11 24.83
N THR A 211 32.50 -21.44 25.62
CA THR A 211 33.07 -21.98 26.85
C THR A 211 32.14 -21.96 28.06
N ASN A 212 31.07 -21.14 28.05
CA ASN A 212 30.17 -20.99 29.21
C ASN A 212 28.75 -21.59 28.99
N GLU A 213 28.36 -21.86 27.76
CA GLU A 213 27.03 -22.43 27.44
C GLU A 213 26.82 -23.83 28.03
N ASN A 214 27.89 -24.58 28.26
CA ASN A 214 27.82 -25.97 28.70
C ASN A 214 27.91 -26.14 30.23
N ALA A 215 28.12 -25.06 30.97
CA ALA A 215 28.29 -25.14 32.41
C ALA A 215 26.97 -25.47 33.12
N GLY A 216 26.95 -26.57 33.84
CA GLY A 216 25.86 -26.96 34.72
C GLY A 216 24.74 -27.79 34.08
N TRP A 217 24.82 -28.11 32.80
CA TRP A 217 23.85 -29.00 32.13
C TRP A 217 24.10 -30.47 32.47
N ASN A 218 23.02 -31.25 32.54
CA ASN A 218 23.13 -32.71 32.55
C ASN A 218 23.49 -33.17 31.12
N GLU A 219 24.64 -33.76 30.90
CA GLU A 219 25.13 -34.18 29.57
C GLU A 219 24.19 -35.14 28.85
N LYS A 220 23.51 -36.03 29.59
CA LYS A 220 22.56 -36.99 29.00
C LYS A 220 21.34 -36.27 28.44
N GLU A 221 20.72 -35.41 29.25
CA GLU A 221 19.53 -34.63 28.89
C GLU A 221 19.85 -33.68 27.70
N ARG A 222 21.03 -33.04 27.72
CA ARG A 222 21.49 -32.16 26.65
C ARG A 222 21.66 -32.92 25.33
N LYS A 223 22.31 -34.09 25.36
CA LYS A 223 22.51 -34.91 24.17
C LYS A 223 21.20 -35.36 23.58
N GLU A 224 20.25 -35.80 24.42
CA GLU A 224 18.90 -36.20 23.99
C GLU A 224 18.15 -35.05 23.29
N LEU A 225 18.20 -33.85 23.84
CA LEU A 225 17.60 -32.67 23.23
C LEU A 225 18.27 -32.32 21.89
N GLN A 226 19.60 -32.40 21.84
CA GLN A 226 20.35 -32.17 20.59
C GLN A 226 20.02 -33.19 19.52
N ASP A 227 19.85 -34.45 19.88
CA ASP A 227 19.45 -35.53 18.93
C ASP A 227 18.04 -35.29 18.35
N ILE A 228 17.10 -34.82 19.16
CA ILE A 228 15.74 -34.45 18.73
C ILE A 228 15.79 -33.25 17.77
N ILE A 229 16.58 -32.21 18.11
CA ILE A 229 16.76 -31.02 17.27
C ILE A 229 17.45 -31.40 15.94
N ALA A 230 18.47 -32.22 15.98
CA ALA A 230 19.17 -32.69 14.78
C ALA A 230 18.24 -33.52 13.87
N ALA A 231 17.33 -34.28 14.45
CA ALA A 231 16.30 -35.04 13.74
C ALA A 231 15.15 -34.17 13.21
N ARG A 232 15.16 -32.87 13.50
CA ARG A 232 14.10 -31.91 13.14
C ARG A 232 12.71 -32.34 13.61
N GLN A 233 12.61 -32.94 14.78
CA GLN A 233 11.37 -33.41 15.37
C GLN A 233 10.82 -32.40 16.38
N PRO A 234 9.50 -32.19 16.47
CA PRO A 234 8.92 -31.42 17.54
C PRO A 234 9.08 -32.17 18.87
N PHE A 235 9.24 -31.43 19.95
CA PHE A 235 9.26 -31.95 21.32
C PHE A 235 8.32 -31.14 22.21
N ILE A 236 7.67 -31.84 23.11
CA ILE A 236 6.71 -31.27 24.05
C ILE A 236 7.09 -31.70 25.46
N ASP A 237 7.09 -30.73 26.39
CA ASP A 237 7.37 -30.95 27.82
C ASP A 237 8.71 -31.69 28.11
N PHE A 238 9.72 -31.44 27.26
CA PHE A 238 11.05 -31.95 27.51
C PHE A 238 11.62 -31.34 28.79
N SER A 239 11.92 -32.19 29.79
CA SER A 239 12.40 -31.75 31.10
C SER A 239 13.91 -31.92 31.19
N PHE A 240 14.60 -30.87 31.66
CA PHE A 240 16.03 -30.92 31.94
C PHE A 240 16.39 -30.14 33.20
N SER A 241 17.58 -30.42 33.70
CA SER A 241 18.07 -29.74 34.88
C SER A 241 19.42 -29.04 34.61
N ARG A 242 19.62 -27.93 35.30
CA ARG A 242 20.87 -27.18 35.24
C ARG A 242 21.34 -26.80 36.67
N THR A 243 22.64 -26.96 36.92
CA THR A 243 23.23 -26.53 38.18
C THR A 243 23.80 -25.11 38.00
N THR A 244 23.37 -24.18 38.82
CA THR A 244 23.86 -22.80 38.81
C THR A 244 25.31 -22.75 39.33
N PRO A 245 26.08 -21.67 39.04
CA PRO A 245 27.41 -21.47 39.63
C PRO A 245 27.40 -21.47 41.14
N THR A 246 26.29 -21.16 41.77
CA THR A 246 26.09 -21.19 43.24
C THR A 246 25.77 -22.57 43.77
N GLY A 247 25.72 -23.62 42.93
CA GLY A 247 25.46 -25.01 43.34
C GLY A 247 23.98 -25.37 43.43
N ASN A 248 23.04 -24.47 43.16
CA ASN A 248 21.64 -24.74 43.15
C ASN A 248 21.22 -25.46 41.86
N ARG A 249 20.34 -26.46 41.94
CA ARG A 249 19.81 -27.18 40.82
C ARG A 249 18.45 -26.64 40.45
N ASN A 250 18.32 -26.09 39.24
CA ASN A 250 17.06 -25.60 38.68
C ASN A 250 16.53 -26.61 37.66
N PHE A 251 15.21 -26.76 37.60
CA PHE A 251 14.52 -27.64 36.68
C PHE A 251 13.74 -26.82 35.66
N TYR A 252 13.77 -27.27 34.43
CA TYR A 252 13.14 -26.57 33.30
C TYR A 252 12.36 -27.56 32.47
N ARG A 253 11.28 -27.06 31.86
CA ARG A 253 10.49 -27.78 30.89
C ARG A 253 10.37 -26.94 29.64
N VAL A 254 10.72 -27.51 28.49
CA VAL A 254 10.72 -26.81 27.22
C VAL A 254 9.92 -27.59 26.17
N SER A 255 9.26 -26.85 25.32
CA SER A 255 8.60 -27.38 24.13
C SER A 255 9.10 -26.61 22.91
N GLY A 256 9.32 -27.32 21.81
CA GLY A 256 9.85 -26.72 20.60
C GLY A 256 9.35 -27.39 19.33
N THR A 257 9.23 -26.60 18.28
CA THR A 257 8.80 -27.06 16.97
C THR A 257 9.73 -26.53 15.88
N PRO A 258 10.12 -27.35 14.89
CA PRO A 258 10.90 -26.88 13.75
C PRO A 258 10.10 -25.91 12.89
N ILE A 259 10.79 -24.94 12.32
CA ILE A 259 10.25 -23.94 11.41
C ILE A 259 10.76 -24.24 9.99
N PHE A 260 9.84 -24.20 9.03
CA PHE A 260 10.16 -24.37 7.62
C PHE A 260 9.67 -23.14 6.83
N ASP A 261 10.40 -22.77 5.80
CA ASP A 261 9.98 -21.72 4.87
C ASP A 261 8.89 -22.22 3.89
N HIS A 262 8.42 -21.34 3.01
CA HIS A 262 7.42 -21.66 1.98
C HIS A 262 7.88 -22.74 0.98
N SER A 263 9.20 -23.00 0.90
CA SER A 263 9.81 -24.02 0.06
C SER A 263 10.07 -25.34 0.81
N SER A 264 9.53 -25.47 2.03
CA SER A 264 9.77 -26.61 2.94
C SER A 264 11.23 -26.79 3.36
N ARG A 265 12.05 -25.73 3.27
CA ARG A 265 13.42 -25.72 3.77
C ARG A 265 13.39 -25.41 5.27
N PHE A 266 14.12 -26.19 6.06
CA PHE A 266 14.32 -25.93 7.49
C PHE A 266 15.05 -24.60 7.70
N ILE A 267 14.47 -23.74 8.54
CA ILE A 267 15.04 -22.41 8.86
C ILE A 267 15.30 -22.22 10.35
N GLY A 268 14.97 -23.19 11.20
CA GLY A 268 15.26 -23.12 12.62
C GLY A 268 14.20 -23.77 13.50
N TYR A 269 14.22 -23.41 14.77
CA TYR A 269 13.26 -23.82 15.79
C TYR A 269 12.66 -22.64 16.50
N ARG A 270 11.48 -22.85 17.03
CA ARG A 270 10.86 -21.95 18.03
C ARG A 270 10.21 -22.74 19.12
N GLY A 271 10.17 -22.16 20.30
CA GLY A 271 9.58 -22.86 21.44
C GLY A 271 9.29 -21.94 22.63
N ILE A 272 8.74 -22.57 23.63
CA ILE A 272 8.44 -21.96 24.92
C ILE A 272 9.06 -22.80 26.03
N GLY A 273 9.24 -22.21 27.19
CA GLY A 273 9.70 -22.93 28.36
C GLY A 273 9.18 -22.34 29.65
N ILE A 274 9.24 -23.15 30.68
CA ILE A 274 8.87 -22.78 32.06
C ILE A 274 9.92 -23.28 33.03
N GLN A 275 10.11 -22.55 34.12
CA GLN A 275 10.91 -23.02 35.24
C GLN A 275 10.03 -23.81 36.21
N CYS A 276 10.46 -25.00 36.57
CA CYS A 276 9.75 -25.87 37.52
C CYS A 276 10.44 -25.83 38.88
N LYS A 277 9.63 -25.98 39.96
CA LYS A 277 10.18 -26.06 41.32
C LYS A 277 10.81 -27.41 41.62
N GLU A 278 10.31 -28.46 40.98
CA GLU A 278 10.76 -29.84 41.14
C GLU A 278 10.69 -30.56 39.79
N MET A 279 11.48 -31.61 39.60
CA MET A 279 11.38 -32.47 38.42
C MET A 279 10.09 -33.29 38.51
N PRO A 280 9.20 -33.27 37.50
CA PRO A 280 7.98 -34.05 37.48
C PRO A 280 8.25 -35.55 37.43
#